data_6c8e4f57df5ad10514fd1e95082c4302
#
_entry.id   6c8e4f57df5ad10514fd1e95082c4302
#
_cell.length_a   1.000
_cell.length_b   1.000
_cell.length_c   1.000
_cell.angle_alpha   90.00
_cell.angle_beta   90.00
_cell.angle_gamma   90.00
#
_symmetry.space_group_name_H-M   'P 1'
#
loop_
_entity.id
_entity.type
_entity.pdbx_description
1 polymer ?
#
loop_
_entity_poly.entity_id
_entity_poly.type
_entity_poly.pdbx_seq_one_letter_code
_entity_poly.pdbx_strand_id
1 'polypeptide(L)'
;MAHLSFEYSANLEPVLDLQTFCDLMRDVMRDSDVFPLGGIRVRGTRVDVCAVASGEPEIAFIDMTVRMGQGRDEAIRTEVTETLYSAAEDWLRTQIGETPFALSLEIMEIDARFAEKRFNSLHAFLKAKDVSGG
;
A
#
# COMPACT_ATOMS: atom_id res chain seq x y z
N MET A 1 -10.01 -4.25 8.43
CA MET A 1 -9.75 -3.01 7.68
C MET A 1 -8.24 -2.86 7.48
N ALA A 2 -7.80 -2.74 6.24
CA ALA A 2 -6.40 -2.61 5.93
C ALA A 2 -6.22 -1.61 4.78
N HIS A 3 -5.61 -0.47 5.08
CA HIS A 3 -5.41 0.62 4.14
C HIS A 3 -3.92 0.80 3.88
N LEU A 4 -3.49 0.56 2.64
CA LEU A 4 -2.17 0.97 2.20
C LEU A 4 -2.34 2.26 1.41
N SER A 5 -1.84 3.34 1.97
CA SER A 5 -1.82 4.65 1.31
C SER A 5 -0.38 5.00 0.98
N PHE A 6 -0.14 5.55 -0.19
CA PHE A 6 1.19 6.06 -0.50
C PHE A 6 1.13 7.42 -1.14
N GLU A 7 2.15 8.22 -0.86
CA GLU A 7 2.41 9.46 -1.56
C GLU A 7 3.59 9.24 -2.51
N TYR A 8 3.51 9.80 -3.69
CA TYR A 8 4.60 9.72 -4.66
C TYR A 8 4.91 11.09 -5.24
N SER A 9 6.19 11.35 -5.47
CA SER A 9 6.61 12.58 -6.10
C SER A 9 6.11 12.62 -7.55
N ALA A 10 5.62 13.79 -7.99
CA ALA A 10 4.98 13.94 -9.29
C ALA A 10 5.87 13.54 -10.46
N ASN A 11 7.19 13.64 -10.30
CA ASN A 11 8.16 13.26 -11.34
C ASN A 11 8.19 11.75 -11.64
N LEU A 12 7.54 10.93 -10.83
CA LEU A 12 7.40 9.50 -11.10
C LEU A 12 6.27 9.19 -12.09
N GLU A 13 5.32 10.09 -12.28
CA GLU A 13 4.14 9.81 -13.10
C GLU A 13 4.49 9.44 -14.55
N PRO A 14 5.43 10.09 -15.23
CA PRO A 14 5.84 9.65 -16.56
C PRO A 14 6.67 8.35 -16.57
N VAL A 15 7.18 7.91 -15.44
CA VAL A 15 8.10 6.76 -15.34
C VAL A 15 7.36 5.50 -14.91
N LEU A 16 6.36 5.64 -14.04
CA LEU A 16 5.65 4.50 -13.43
C LEU A 16 4.17 4.51 -13.79
N ASP A 17 3.63 3.30 -14.00
CA ASP A 17 2.19 3.10 -13.99
C ASP A 17 1.75 2.89 -12.54
N LEU A 18 1.24 3.95 -11.91
CA LEU A 18 0.87 3.92 -10.50
C LEU A 18 -0.34 3.03 -10.23
N GLN A 19 -1.24 2.84 -11.21
CA GLN A 19 -2.34 1.88 -11.07
C GLN A 19 -1.80 0.45 -10.99
N THR A 20 -0.81 0.12 -11.81
CA THR A 20 -0.14 -1.19 -11.76
C THR A 20 0.51 -1.40 -10.39
N PHE A 21 1.12 -0.37 -9.83
CA PHE A 21 1.68 -0.44 -8.49
C PHE A 21 0.60 -0.70 -7.43
N CYS A 22 -0.53 -0.01 -7.52
CA CYS A 22 -1.66 -0.27 -6.62
C CYS A 22 -2.15 -1.71 -6.72
N ASP A 23 -2.30 -2.23 -7.93
CA ASP A 23 -2.77 -3.59 -8.16
C ASP A 23 -1.79 -4.63 -7.60
N LEU A 24 -0.50 -4.39 -7.79
CA LEU A 24 0.55 -5.25 -7.23
C LEU A 24 0.45 -5.32 -5.70
N MET A 25 0.38 -4.16 -5.06
CA MET A 25 0.35 -4.11 -3.60
C MET A 25 -0.93 -4.72 -3.03
N ARG A 26 -2.07 -4.50 -3.70
CA ARG A 26 -3.33 -5.17 -3.35
C ARG A 26 -3.18 -6.69 -3.38
N ASP A 27 -2.59 -7.21 -4.44
CA ASP A 27 -2.42 -8.65 -4.62
C ASP A 27 -1.49 -9.25 -3.57
N VAL A 28 -0.42 -8.55 -3.22
CA VAL A 28 0.50 -8.97 -2.18
C VAL A 28 -0.21 -9.00 -0.82
N MET A 29 -1.03 -7.98 -0.52
CA MET A 29 -1.81 -7.95 0.72
C MET A 29 -2.80 -9.11 0.78
N ARG A 30 -3.51 -9.37 -0.32
CA ARG A 30 -4.46 -10.47 -0.42
C ARG A 30 -3.77 -11.82 -0.16
N ASP A 31 -2.62 -12.02 -0.78
CA ASP A 31 -1.90 -13.30 -0.72
C ASP A 31 -1.18 -13.54 0.61
N SER A 32 -1.06 -12.50 1.43
CA SER A 32 -0.40 -12.60 2.73
C SER A 32 -1.22 -13.34 3.79
N ASP A 33 -2.52 -13.52 3.56
CA ASP A 33 -3.48 -14.14 4.50
C ASP A 33 -3.67 -13.38 5.82
N VAL A 34 -3.07 -12.22 5.96
CA VAL A 34 -3.20 -11.39 7.17
C VAL A 34 -4.41 -10.48 7.10
N PHE A 35 -4.81 -10.09 5.87
CA PHE A 35 -5.85 -9.10 5.66
C PHE A 35 -7.07 -9.73 5.00
N PRO A 36 -8.28 -9.57 5.57
CA PRO A 36 -9.50 -9.96 4.88
C PRO A 36 -9.65 -9.19 3.56
N LEU A 37 -10.02 -9.88 2.50
CA LEU A 37 -10.08 -9.29 1.15
C LEU A 37 -10.94 -8.02 1.11
N GLY A 38 -12.11 -8.04 1.73
CA GLY A 38 -13.02 -6.89 1.75
C GLY A 38 -12.49 -5.70 2.53
N GLY A 39 -11.44 -5.88 3.31
CA GLY A 39 -10.80 -4.80 4.07
C GLY A 39 -9.65 -4.13 3.34
N ILE A 40 -9.20 -4.70 2.22
CA ILE A 40 -8.00 -4.20 1.52
C ILE A 40 -8.35 -2.99 0.65
N ARG A 41 -7.61 -1.91 0.84
CA ARG A 41 -7.68 -0.72 -0.01
C ARG A 41 -6.28 -0.20 -0.22
N VAL A 42 -5.91 0.00 -1.48
CA VAL A 42 -4.61 0.57 -1.85
C VAL A 42 -4.88 1.82 -2.68
N ARG A 43 -4.25 2.92 -2.30
CA ARG A 43 -4.43 4.19 -3.03
C ARG A 43 -3.17 5.04 -2.98
N GLY A 44 -2.93 5.74 -4.07
CA GLY A 44 -1.79 6.63 -4.21
C GLY A 44 -2.22 8.08 -4.40
N THR A 45 -1.45 8.99 -3.84
CA THR A 45 -1.67 10.43 -3.96
C THR A 45 -0.42 11.07 -4.54
N ARG A 46 -0.60 11.83 -5.63
CA ARG A 46 0.50 12.58 -6.23
C ARG A 46 0.84 13.79 -5.38
N VAL A 47 2.13 13.96 -5.10
CA VAL A 47 2.62 15.14 -4.39
C VAL A 47 3.16 16.13 -5.42
N ASP A 48 2.43 17.23 -5.60
CA ASP A 48 2.78 18.26 -6.57
C ASP A 48 3.76 19.29 -6.01
N VAL A 49 3.69 19.53 -4.71
CA VAL A 49 4.50 20.56 -4.04
C VAL A 49 5.33 19.88 -2.96
N CYS A 50 6.65 19.81 -3.17
CA CYS A 50 7.55 19.20 -2.19
C CYS A 50 8.97 19.70 -2.38
N ALA A 51 9.77 19.52 -1.35
CA ALA A 51 11.21 19.74 -1.38
C ALA A 51 11.88 18.49 -0.83
N VAL A 52 12.78 17.90 -1.60
CA VAL A 52 13.38 16.61 -1.25
C VAL A 52 14.89 16.74 -1.21
N ALA A 53 15.47 16.37 -0.09
CA ALA A 53 16.92 16.32 0.13
C ALA A 53 17.62 17.60 -0.35
N SER A 54 18.50 17.49 -1.34
CA SER A 54 19.28 18.62 -1.87
C SER A 54 18.58 19.39 -2.99
N GLY A 55 17.38 18.95 -3.40
CA GLY A 55 16.51 19.73 -4.29
C GLY A 55 16.70 19.50 -5.78
N GLU A 56 17.53 18.56 -6.19
CA GLU A 56 17.66 18.23 -7.61
C GLU A 56 16.34 17.69 -8.17
N PRO A 57 15.92 18.11 -9.37
CA PRO A 57 14.59 17.79 -9.89
C PRO A 57 14.38 16.31 -10.21
N GLU A 58 15.43 15.53 -10.35
CA GLU A 58 15.32 14.09 -10.64
C GLU A 58 15.06 13.24 -9.39
N ILE A 59 15.24 13.78 -8.18
CA ILE A 59 15.05 13.03 -6.95
C ILE A 59 13.57 12.69 -6.79
N ALA A 60 13.28 11.41 -6.53
CA ALA A 60 11.92 10.91 -6.42
C ALA A 60 11.73 10.10 -5.14
N PHE A 61 10.48 9.94 -4.73
CA PHE A 61 10.16 9.12 -3.55
C PHE A 61 8.78 8.51 -3.64
N ILE A 62 8.61 7.40 -2.90
CA ILE A 62 7.32 6.85 -2.53
C ILE A 62 7.35 6.60 -1.03
N ASP A 63 6.37 7.14 -0.31
CA ASP A 63 6.22 6.93 1.13
C ASP A 63 4.90 6.17 1.37
N MET A 64 5.01 4.95 1.90
CA MET A 64 3.87 4.07 2.12
C MET A 64 3.53 4.00 3.60
N THR A 65 2.23 4.01 3.90
CA THR A 65 1.70 3.77 5.24
C THR A 65 0.62 2.70 5.16
N VAL A 66 0.73 1.68 6.01
CA VAL A 66 -0.33 0.67 6.16
C VAL A 66 -1.00 0.91 7.49
N ARG A 67 -2.32 1.14 7.46
CA ARG A 67 -3.16 1.16 8.66
C ARG A 67 -3.95 -0.14 8.72
N MET A 68 -3.76 -0.92 9.77
CA MET A 68 -4.40 -2.22 9.93
C MET A 68 -5.07 -2.32 11.29
N GLY A 69 -6.02 -3.24 11.42
CA GLY A 69 -6.68 -3.49 12.69
C GLY A 69 -5.72 -4.00 13.75
N GLN A 70 -6.03 -3.70 15.01
CA GLN A 70 -5.27 -4.18 16.16
C GLN A 70 -5.41 -5.69 16.32
N GLY A 71 -4.46 -6.30 17.03
CA GLY A 71 -4.55 -7.68 17.45
C GLY A 71 -3.51 -8.63 16.85
N ARG A 72 -2.74 -8.18 15.85
CA ARG A 72 -1.61 -8.97 15.34
C ARG A 72 -0.40 -8.72 16.19
N ASP A 73 0.36 -9.78 16.46
CA ASP A 73 1.56 -9.63 17.26
C ASP A 73 2.71 -8.98 16.47
N GLU A 74 3.78 -8.69 17.17
CA GLU A 74 4.93 -8.01 16.57
C GLU A 74 5.57 -8.82 15.44
N ALA A 75 5.63 -10.15 15.60
CA ALA A 75 6.22 -11.03 14.58
C ALA A 75 5.44 -10.96 13.27
N ILE A 76 4.10 -10.99 13.33
CA ILE A 76 3.25 -10.87 12.15
C ILE A 76 3.42 -9.50 11.50
N ARG A 77 3.43 -8.43 12.28
CA ARG A 77 3.61 -7.08 11.75
C ARG A 77 4.98 -6.90 11.10
N THR A 78 6.01 -7.49 11.68
CA THR A 78 7.36 -7.47 11.08
C THR A 78 7.38 -8.21 9.76
N GLU A 79 6.76 -9.39 9.70
CA GLU A 79 6.69 -10.18 8.48
C GLU A 79 5.92 -9.45 7.37
N VAL A 80 4.79 -8.83 7.72
CA VAL A 80 4.00 -8.05 6.76
C VAL A 80 4.80 -6.87 6.22
N THR A 81 5.50 -6.17 7.10
CA THR A 81 6.36 -5.05 6.69
C THR A 81 7.39 -5.51 5.67
N GLU A 82 8.09 -6.60 5.95
CA GLU A 82 9.11 -7.12 5.04
C GLU A 82 8.51 -7.59 3.72
N THR A 83 7.40 -8.30 3.77
CA THR A 83 6.73 -8.82 2.57
C THR A 83 6.29 -7.68 1.65
N LEU A 84 5.64 -6.66 2.21
CA LEU A 84 5.16 -5.53 1.42
C LEU A 84 6.31 -4.68 0.89
N TYR A 85 7.30 -4.41 1.72
CA TYR A 85 8.44 -3.59 1.30
C TYR A 85 9.22 -4.28 0.19
N SER A 86 9.53 -5.56 0.35
CA SER A 86 10.29 -6.31 -0.64
C SER A 86 9.56 -6.39 -1.98
N ALA A 87 8.25 -6.60 -1.97
CA ALA A 87 7.46 -6.64 -3.21
C ALA A 87 7.51 -5.30 -3.94
N ALA A 88 7.34 -4.22 -3.20
CA ALA A 88 7.43 -2.87 -3.77
C ALA A 88 8.83 -2.60 -4.31
N GLU A 89 9.85 -2.90 -3.52
CA GLU A 89 11.25 -2.67 -3.89
C GLU A 89 11.62 -3.43 -5.16
N ASP A 90 11.28 -4.70 -5.23
CA ASP A 90 11.64 -5.54 -6.38
C ASP A 90 11.03 -5.01 -7.66
N TRP A 91 9.75 -4.63 -7.62
CA TRP A 91 9.08 -4.08 -8.79
C TRP A 91 9.66 -2.72 -9.18
N LEU A 92 9.85 -1.84 -8.21
CA LEU A 92 10.37 -0.49 -8.46
C LEU A 92 11.78 -0.55 -9.05
N ARG A 93 12.63 -1.45 -8.60
CA ARG A 93 13.98 -1.61 -9.16
C ARG A 93 13.95 -1.95 -10.64
N THR A 94 12.90 -2.60 -11.12
CA THR A 94 12.76 -2.89 -12.56
C THR A 94 12.24 -1.70 -13.36
N GLN A 95 11.71 -0.66 -12.72
CA GLN A 95 11.00 0.43 -13.39
C GLN A 95 11.76 1.75 -13.38
N ILE A 96 12.48 2.06 -12.32
CA ILE A 96 13.02 3.42 -12.11
C ILE A 96 14.43 3.63 -12.65
N GLY A 97 15.14 2.56 -13.04
CA GLY A 97 16.51 2.67 -13.57
C GLY A 97 17.43 3.35 -12.57
N GLU A 98 18.15 4.38 -13.05
CA GLU A 98 19.14 5.11 -12.25
C GLU A 98 18.54 6.32 -11.52
N THR A 99 17.23 6.46 -11.48
CA THR A 99 16.58 7.56 -10.77
C THR A 99 16.99 7.56 -9.30
N PRO A 100 17.50 8.66 -8.75
CA PRO A 100 17.75 8.76 -7.32
C PRO A 100 16.38 8.70 -6.59
N PHE A 101 16.21 7.73 -5.70
CA PHE A 101 14.90 7.36 -5.21
C PHE A 101 14.94 6.85 -3.78
N ALA A 102 13.91 7.18 -3.01
CA ALA A 102 13.71 6.64 -1.66
C ALA A 102 12.34 6.00 -1.54
N LEU A 103 12.32 4.80 -0.97
CA LEU A 103 11.09 4.07 -0.63
C LEU A 103 11.01 3.92 0.88
N SER A 104 9.87 4.26 1.46
CA SER A 104 9.63 4.08 2.89
C SER A 104 8.28 3.41 3.14
N LEU A 105 8.18 2.70 4.25
CA LEU A 105 6.96 2.02 4.68
C LEU A 105 6.90 2.02 6.20
N GLU A 106 5.74 2.35 6.74
CA GLU A 106 5.45 2.24 8.16
C GLU A 106 4.09 1.57 8.34
N ILE A 107 3.99 0.68 9.34
CA ILE A 107 2.72 0.07 9.73
C ILE A 107 2.19 0.75 10.98
N MET A 108 0.90 1.13 10.94
CA MET A 108 0.18 1.73 12.05
C MET A 108 -1.05 0.89 12.37
N GLU A 109 -1.38 0.78 13.65
CA GLU A 109 -2.60 0.11 14.07
C GLU A 109 -3.74 1.12 14.21
N ILE A 110 -4.93 0.72 13.73
CA ILE A 110 -6.14 1.54 13.88
C ILE A 110 -6.64 1.37 15.32
N ASP A 111 -6.90 2.49 16.01
CA ASP A 111 -7.48 2.45 17.34
C ASP A 111 -8.96 2.09 17.24
N ALA A 112 -9.29 0.86 17.59
CA ALA A 112 -10.66 0.34 17.47
C ALA A 112 -11.67 1.11 18.30
N ARG A 113 -11.24 1.78 19.37
CA ARG A 113 -12.14 2.58 20.21
C ARG A 113 -12.72 3.78 19.49
N PHE A 114 -11.98 4.31 18.48
CA PHE A 114 -12.34 5.54 17.79
C PHE A 114 -12.47 5.35 16.28
N ALA A 115 -12.72 4.11 15.84
CA ALA A 115 -12.91 3.77 14.44
C ALA A 115 -14.28 3.11 14.26
N GLU A 116 -14.98 3.43 13.18
CA GLU A 116 -16.28 2.87 12.85
C GLU A 116 -16.30 2.46 11.39
N LYS A 117 -16.80 1.24 11.11
CA LYS A 117 -16.86 0.70 9.74
C LYS A 117 -18.15 -0.08 9.47
N ARG A 118 -19.19 0.18 10.23
CA ARG A 118 -20.45 -0.62 10.17
C ARG A 118 -21.19 -0.51 8.83
N PHE A 119 -21.00 0.59 8.09
CA PHE A 119 -21.57 0.71 6.75
C PHE A 119 -20.59 0.09 5.75
N ASN A 120 -20.72 -1.21 5.56
CA ASN A 120 -19.81 -1.96 4.69
C ASN A 120 -20.56 -3.16 4.11
N SER A 121 -20.77 -3.14 2.81
CA SER A 121 -21.41 -4.24 2.08
C SER A 121 -20.40 -5.09 1.29
N LEU A 122 -19.11 -4.78 1.39
CA LEU A 122 -18.08 -5.45 0.57
C LEU A 122 -17.95 -6.92 0.89
N HIS A 123 -17.95 -7.29 2.17
CA HIS A 123 -17.82 -8.69 2.56
C HIS A 123 -18.98 -9.53 2.04
N ALA A 124 -20.21 -9.01 2.14
CA ALA A 124 -21.39 -9.70 1.62
C ALA A 124 -21.35 -9.81 0.10
N PHE A 125 -20.94 -8.74 -0.58
CA PHE A 125 -20.78 -8.73 -2.03
C PHE A 125 -19.78 -9.77 -2.50
N LEU A 126 -18.61 -9.82 -1.87
CA LEU A 126 -17.54 -10.76 -2.23
C LEU A 126 -17.96 -12.20 -1.96
N LYS A 127 -18.65 -12.45 -0.86
CA LYS A 127 -19.15 -13.79 -0.52
C LYS A 127 -20.18 -14.27 -1.55
N ALA A 128 -21.11 -13.41 -1.96
CA ALA A 128 -22.10 -13.73 -2.96
C ALA A 128 -21.44 -14.01 -4.32
N LYS A 129 -20.44 -13.25 -4.69
CA LYS A 129 -19.69 -13.44 -5.91
C LYS A 129 -18.92 -14.76 -5.91
N ASP A 130 -18.32 -15.14 -4.78
CA ASP A 130 -17.62 -16.42 -4.62
C ASP A 130 -18.57 -17.59 -4.83
N VAL A 131 -19.74 -17.55 -4.19
CA VAL A 131 -20.75 -18.59 -4.34
C VAL A 131 -21.25 -18.68 -5.79
N SER A 132 -21.47 -17.55 -6.45
CA SER A 132 -21.97 -17.51 -7.83
C SER A 132 -20.86 -17.77 -8.85
N GLY A 133 -19.62 -17.45 -8.54
CA GLY A 133 -18.48 -17.67 -9.42
C GLY A 133 -17.81 -19.02 -9.23
N GLY A 134 -18.23 -19.69 -8.16
CA GLY A 134 -17.71 -20.91 -7.66
C GLY A 134 -17.61 -22.06 -8.41
#